data_84183dde9172c898647aa2a789da5f28
#
_entry.id   84183dde9172c898647aa2a789da5f28
#
_cell.length_a   1.000
_cell.length_b   1.000
_cell.length_c   1.000
_cell.angle_alpha   90.00
_cell.angle_beta   90.00
_cell.angle_gamma   90.00
#
_symmetry.space_group_name_H-M   'P 1'
#
loop_
_entity.id
_entity.type
_entity.pdbx_description
1 polymer ?
#
loop_
_entity_poly.entity_id
_entity_poly.type
_entity_poly.pdbx_seq_one_letter_code
_entity_poly.pdbx_strand_id
1 'polypeptide(L)'
;EKPSPVHFGFVRPLKEIVKNGHWKIAFARLRAKWLCWRYMKRSKQTEGSAIFQYVADYTIGLLPSLYRYGVYDLAISFLSPHNIVLEKVQAKKKIAWIHTDYSAIQVDKERELKVWGRYDYIASISENVTQTFLQVFPEVKEKIFLIENILSPAFVREQAVLLDVSDEMKI
;
A
#
# COMPACT_ATOMS: atom_id res chain seq x y z
N GLU A 1 -22.55 12.35 -6.72
CA GLU A 1 -21.19 12.34 -7.32
C GLU A 1 -20.77 10.90 -7.61
N LYS A 2 -20.28 10.61 -8.83
CA LYS A 2 -19.80 9.26 -9.14
C LYS A 2 -18.48 9.03 -8.42
N PRO A 3 -18.31 7.88 -7.72
CA PRO A 3 -17.06 7.60 -7.01
C PRO A 3 -15.85 7.57 -7.96
N SER A 4 -14.71 8.07 -7.48
CA SER A 4 -13.47 8.11 -8.25
C SER A 4 -13.05 6.70 -8.73
N PRO A 5 -12.47 6.57 -9.95
CA PRO A 5 -11.88 5.30 -10.41
C PRO A 5 -10.88 4.67 -9.44
N VAL A 6 -10.16 5.48 -8.67
CA VAL A 6 -9.23 5.00 -7.62
C VAL A 6 -9.95 4.13 -6.59
N HIS A 7 -11.17 4.51 -6.20
CA HIS A 7 -11.98 3.77 -5.25
C HIS A 7 -12.31 2.34 -5.72
N PHE A 8 -12.46 2.14 -7.03
CA PHE A 8 -12.72 0.83 -7.63
C PHE A 8 -11.46 -0.01 -7.86
N GLY A 9 -10.28 0.62 -7.84
CA GLY A 9 -9.02 -0.06 -8.13
C GLY A 9 -8.71 -1.21 -7.17
N PHE A 10 -8.98 -1.04 -5.88
CA PHE A 10 -8.44 -1.93 -4.85
C PHE A 10 -9.49 -2.63 -3.96
N VAL A 11 -10.56 -1.95 -3.58
CA VAL A 11 -11.42 -2.39 -2.46
C VAL A 11 -12.75 -2.96 -2.92
N ARG A 12 -13.35 -2.45 -3.99
CA ARG A 12 -14.73 -2.79 -4.36
C ARG A 12 -14.89 -4.17 -5.02
N PRO A 13 -16.02 -4.86 -4.80
CA PRO A 13 -16.35 -6.09 -5.50
C PRO A 13 -16.37 -5.92 -7.02
N LEU A 14 -15.93 -6.93 -7.77
CA LEU A 14 -15.91 -6.87 -9.25
C LEU A 14 -17.26 -6.55 -9.87
N LYS A 15 -18.36 -7.10 -9.29
CA LYS A 15 -19.72 -6.84 -9.75
C LYS A 15 -20.07 -5.33 -9.72
N GLU A 16 -19.68 -4.64 -8.68
CA GLU A 16 -19.91 -3.21 -8.52
C GLU A 16 -19.06 -2.39 -9.50
N ILE A 17 -17.81 -2.78 -9.72
CA ILE A 17 -16.92 -2.14 -10.68
C ILE A 17 -17.51 -2.17 -12.10
N VAL A 18 -18.01 -3.34 -12.51
CA VAL A 18 -18.67 -3.52 -13.82
C VAL A 18 -19.96 -2.72 -13.91
N LYS A 19 -20.81 -2.76 -12.86
CA LYS A 19 -22.06 -1.99 -12.79
C LYS A 19 -21.84 -0.49 -12.96
N ASN A 20 -20.72 0.04 -12.47
CA ASN A 20 -20.34 1.45 -12.61
C ASN A 20 -19.57 1.76 -13.91
N GLY A 21 -19.50 0.82 -14.87
CA GLY A 21 -18.89 1.04 -16.18
C GLY A 21 -17.35 0.93 -16.22
N HIS A 22 -16.71 0.52 -15.13
CA HIS A 22 -15.24 0.39 -15.04
C HIS A 22 -14.74 -1.00 -15.45
N TRP A 23 -15.27 -1.55 -16.53
CA TRP A 23 -14.97 -2.91 -17.00
C TRP A 23 -13.47 -3.17 -17.26
N LYS A 24 -12.72 -2.13 -17.69
CA LYS A 24 -11.26 -2.23 -17.87
C LYS A 24 -10.54 -2.52 -16.55
N ILE A 25 -10.96 -1.88 -15.45
CA ILE A 25 -10.43 -2.12 -14.10
C ILE A 25 -10.80 -3.54 -13.64
N ALA A 26 -12.03 -3.98 -13.88
CA ALA A 26 -12.45 -5.33 -13.54
C ALA A 26 -11.60 -6.39 -14.26
N PHE A 27 -11.38 -6.23 -15.57
CA PHE A 27 -10.53 -7.13 -16.35
C PHE A 27 -9.06 -7.12 -15.88
N ALA A 28 -8.50 -5.93 -15.63
CA ALA A 28 -7.14 -5.80 -15.09
C ALA A 28 -6.97 -6.53 -13.75
N ARG A 29 -7.96 -6.43 -12.86
CA ARG A 29 -7.96 -7.16 -11.57
C ARG A 29 -8.07 -8.67 -11.74
N LEU A 30 -8.88 -9.16 -12.67
CA LEU A 30 -8.95 -10.60 -12.96
C LEU A 30 -7.61 -11.11 -13.50
N ARG A 31 -7.00 -10.37 -14.43
CA ARG A 31 -5.66 -10.68 -14.95
C ARG A 31 -4.61 -10.69 -13.83
N ALA A 32 -4.63 -9.68 -12.94
CA ALA A 32 -3.74 -9.60 -11.80
C ALA A 32 -3.88 -10.82 -10.87
N LYS A 33 -5.12 -11.21 -10.55
CA LYS A 33 -5.40 -12.41 -9.71
C LYS A 33 -4.87 -13.68 -10.35
N TRP A 34 -5.10 -13.87 -11.65
CA TRP A 34 -4.63 -15.05 -12.35
C TRP A 34 -3.09 -15.14 -12.38
N LEU A 35 -2.41 -14.01 -12.64
CA LEU A 35 -0.94 -13.98 -12.66
C LEU A 35 -0.35 -14.16 -11.27
N CYS A 36 -0.95 -13.55 -10.25
CA CYS A 36 -0.56 -13.76 -8.85
C CYS A 36 -0.72 -15.23 -8.45
N TRP A 37 -1.85 -15.85 -8.78
CA TRP A 37 -2.08 -17.28 -8.53
C TRP A 37 -1.01 -18.15 -9.20
N ARG A 38 -0.65 -17.88 -10.47
CA ARG A 38 0.44 -18.59 -11.16
C ARG A 38 1.79 -18.42 -10.46
N TYR A 39 2.08 -17.20 -10.01
CA TYR A 39 3.31 -16.90 -9.26
C TYR A 39 3.33 -17.69 -7.94
N MET A 40 2.30 -17.57 -7.12
CA MET A 40 2.18 -18.27 -5.83
C MET A 40 2.33 -19.80 -5.99
N LYS A 41 1.73 -20.36 -7.02
CA LYS A 41 1.84 -21.80 -7.32
C LYS A 41 3.28 -22.22 -7.67
N ARG A 42 4.03 -21.36 -8.37
CA ARG A 42 5.45 -21.62 -8.72
C ARG A 42 6.38 -21.43 -7.53
N SER A 43 6.16 -20.39 -6.75
CA SER A 43 6.98 -20.02 -5.58
C SER A 43 6.60 -20.81 -4.33
N LYS A 44 5.56 -21.64 -4.39
CA LYS A 44 5.00 -22.41 -3.25
C LYS A 44 4.57 -21.50 -2.08
N GLN A 45 4.21 -20.24 -2.37
CA GLN A 45 3.68 -19.34 -1.37
C GLN A 45 2.26 -19.70 -1.01
N THR A 46 1.92 -19.60 0.27
CA THR A 46 0.57 -19.93 0.83
C THR A 46 -0.14 -18.68 1.33
N GLU A 47 0.61 -17.64 1.72
CA GLU A 47 0.09 -16.37 2.17
C GLU A 47 -0.21 -15.48 0.95
N GLY A 48 -1.34 -14.76 0.99
CA GLY A 48 -1.93 -14.11 -0.19
C GLY A 48 -1.57 -12.64 -0.39
N SER A 49 -0.66 -12.04 0.39
CA SER A 49 -0.37 -10.58 0.34
C SER A 49 0.21 -10.11 -0.99
N ALA A 50 0.90 -10.96 -1.72
CA ALA A 50 1.43 -10.63 -3.04
C ALA A 50 0.34 -10.07 -4.00
N ILE A 51 -0.94 -10.43 -3.80
CA ILE A 51 -2.05 -9.97 -4.66
C ILE A 51 -2.18 -8.44 -4.69
N PHE A 52 -1.87 -7.75 -3.61
CA PHE A 52 -1.99 -6.30 -3.54
C PHE A 52 -1.07 -5.61 -4.56
N GLN A 53 0.18 -6.06 -4.66
CA GLN A 53 1.13 -5.51 -5.63
C GLN A 53 0.72 -5.88 -7.07
N TYR A 54 0.25 -7.11 -7.32
CA TYR A 54 -0.24 -7.48 -8.65
C TYR A 54 -1.43 -6.62 -9.08
N VAL A 55 -2.41 -6.40 -8.20
CA VAL A 55 -3.56 -5.53 -8.50
C VAL A 55 -3.09 -4.11 -8.77
N ALA A 56 -2.17 -3.57 -7.96
CA ALA A 56 -1.61 -2.24 -8.16
C ALA A 56 -0.98 -2.10 -9.55
N ASP A 57 -0.08 -2.99 -9.92
CA ASP A 57 0.64 -2.94 -11.20
C ASP A 57 -0.30 -2.95 -12.43
N TYR A 58 -1.36 -3.76 -12.37
CA TYR A 58 -2.27 -3.90 -13.51
C TYR A 58 -3.38 -2.84 -13.57
N THR A 59 -3.68 -2.17 -12.46
CA THR A 59 -4.72 -1.14 -12.43
C THR A 59 -4.18 0.28 -12.50
N ILE A 60 -2.91 0.51 -12.11
CA ILE A 60 -2.35 1.86 -12.01
C ILE A 60 -2.46 2.66 -13.32
N GLY A 61 -2.24 2.02 -14.47
CA GLY A 61 -2.36 2.66 -15.77
C GLY A 61 -3.76 3.18 -16.10
N LEU A 62 -4.79 2.60 -15.47
CA LEU A 62 -6.19 2.95 -15.68
C LEU A 62 -6.69 4.05 -14.73
N LEU A 63 -5.89 4.45 -13.74
CA LEU A 63 -6.22 5.50 -12.81
C LEU A 63 -5.85 6.87 -13.37
N PRO A 64 -6.62 7.93 -13.04
CA PRO A 64 -6.31 9.28 -13.49
C PRO A 64 -4.98 9.77 -12.90
N SER A 65 -4.28 10.59 -13.68
CA SER A 65 -3.09 11.29 -13.20
C SER A 65 -3.46 12.48 -12.32
N LEU A 66 -2.63 12.77 -11.34
CA LEU A 66 -2.72 13.96 -10.48
C LEU A 66 -1.80 15.10 -10.97
N TYR A 67 -1.17 14.94 -12.14
CA TYR A 67 -0.22 15.90 -12.71
C TYR A 67 -0.82 17.29 -12.95
N ARG A 68 -2.14 17.36 -13.15
CA ARG A 68 -2.88 18.63 -13.27
C ARG A 68 -2.75 19.55 -12.06
N TYR A 69 -2.39 19.01 -10.90
CA TYR A 69 -2.21 19.78 -9.67
C TYR A 69 -0.79 20.34 -9.51
N GLY A 70 0.08 20.13 -10.50
CA GLY A 70 1.45 20.64 -10.53
C GLY A 70 2.49 19.69 -9.94
N VAL A 71 3.68 20.25 -9.70
CA VAL A 71 4.83 19.53 -9.14
C VAL A 71 4.97 19.89 -7.67
N TYR A 72 4.99 18.88 -6.81
CA TYR A 72 5.20 19.03 -5.36
C TYR A 72 6.70 18.98 -5.03
N ASP A 73 7.10 19.64 -3.94
CA ASP A 73 8.48 19.49 -3.43
C ASP A 73 8.68 18.09 -2.84
N LEU A 74 7.65 17.58 -2.15
CA LEU A 74 7.65 16.26 -1.51
C LEU A 74 6.31 15.57 -1.71
N ALA A 75 6.35 14.28 -2.04
CA ALA A 75 5.17 13.41 -2.04
C ALA A 75 5.42 12.19 -1.15
N ILE A 76 4.48 11.94 -0.26
CA ILE A 76 4.55 10.83 0.70
C ILE A 76 3.50 9.78 0.36
N SER A 77 3.94 8.54 0.16
CA SER A 77 3.07 7.37 0.07
C SER A 77 2.97 6.72 1.43
N PHE A 78 1.94 7.07 2.18
CA PHE A 78 1.79 6.63 3.58
C PHE A 78 1.32 5.18 3.69
N LEU A 79 0.45 4.72 2.79
CA LEU A 79 -0.07 3.36 2.75
C LEU A 79 0.03 2.76 1.35
N SER A 80 0.11 1.43 1.28
CA SER A 80 0.02 0.69 0.01
C SER A 80 -1.34 0.94 -0.69
N PRO A 81 -1.37 1.00 -2.04
CA PRO A 81 -0.27 0.69 -2.94
C PRO A 81 0.61 1.91 -3.23
N HIS A 82 1.88 1.74 -3.04
CA HIS A 82 2.87 2.80 -3.23
C HIS A 82 3.04 3.25 -4.69
N ASN A 83 2.62 2.45 -5.65
CA ASN A 83 2.61 2.78 -7.09
C ASN A 83 1.87 4.09 -7.41
N ILE A 84 0.85 4.49 -6.63
CA ILE A 84 0.06 5.69 -6.89
C ILE A 84 0.95 6.94 -6.87
N VAL A 85 1.76 7.12 -5.83
CA VAL A 85 2.66 8.27 -5.72
C VAL A 85 3.74 8.24 -6.79
N LEU A 86 4.24 7.05 -7.13
CA LEU A 86 5.25 6.92 -8.19
C LEU A 86 4.73 7.31 -9.56
N GLU A 87 3.54 6.83 -9.93
CA GLU A 87 3.03 6.89 -11.29
C GLU A 87 2.06 8.05 -11.55
N LYS A 88 1.44 8.60 -10.50
CA LYS A 88 0.35 9.56 -10.64
C LYS A 88 0.63 10.94 -10.03
N VAL A 89 1.73 11.07 -9.28
CA VAL A 89 2.12 12.33 -8.64
C VAL A 89 3.47 12.79 -9.17
N GLN A 90 3.57 14.08 -9.56
CA GLN A 90 4.85 14.72 -9.83
C GLN A 90 5.39 15.35 -8.55
N ALA A 91 6.60 14.96 -8.16
CA ALA A 91 7.28 15.55 -7.01
C ALA A 91 8.80 15.50 -7.21
N LYS A 92 9.52 16.47 -6.59
CA LYS A 92 10.99 16.52 -6.59
C LYS A 92 11.58 15.38 -5.77
N LYS A 93 10.92 15.03 -4.64
CA LYS A 93 11.27 13.92 -3.76
C LYS A 93 10.05 13.08 -3.44
N LYS A 94 10.25 11.76 -3.30
CA LYS A 94 9.18 10.82 -2.98
C LYS A 94 9.61 9.93 -1.83
N ILE A 95 8.75 9.82 -0.82
CA ILE A 95 8.93 8.97 0.36
C ILE A 95 7.85 7.89 0.36
N ALA A 96 8.23 6.64 0.59
CA ALA A 96 7.28 5.58 0.94
C ALA A 96 7.38 5.26 2.43
N TRP A 97 6.25 4.90 3.06
CA TRP A 97 6.18 4.61 4.48
C TRP A 97 5.80 3.15 4.73
N ILE A 98 6.62 2.43 5.49
CA ILE A 98 6.38 1.02 5.80
C ILE A 98 5.60 0.94 7.12
N HIS A 99 4.40 0.35 7.04
CA HIS A 99 3.56 0.04 8.20
C HIS A 99 3.38 -1.46 8.41
N THR A 100 3.89 -2.28 7.52
CA THR A 100 3.68 -3.73 7.51
C THR A 100 4.93 -4.44 8.03
N ASP A 101 4.73 -5.41 8.91
CA ASP A 101 5.77 -6.35 9.30
C ASP A 101 5.96 -7.41 8.20
N TYR A 102 7.11 -7.37 7.54
CA TYR A 102 7.44 -8.25 6.43
C TYR A 102 7.79 -9.69 6.86
N SER A 103 7.89 -9.96 8.17
CA SER A 103 7.97 -11.34 8.68
C SER A 103 6.63 -12.08 8.60
N ALA A 104 5.52 -11.33 8.61
CA ALA A 104 4.16 -11.89 8.64
C ALA A 104 3.54 -12.08 7.23
N ILE A 105 4.19 -11.60 6.17
CA ILE A 105 3.64 -11.64 4.81
C ILE A 105 4.61 -12.26 3.81
N GLN A 106 4.06 -12.76 2.71
CA GLN A 106 4.82 -13.26 1.57
C GLN A 106 4.55 -12.40 0.34
N VAL A 107 5.61 -11.88 -0.25
CA VAL A 107 5.52 -10.95 -1.38
C VAL A 107 6.26 -11.48 -2.61
N ASP A 108 5.95 -10.92 -3.78
CA ASP A 108 6.79 -11.07 -4.96
C ASP A 108 7.93 -10.05 -4.87
N LYS A 109 9.10 -10.52 -4.37
CA LYS A 109 10.25 -9.66 -4.09
C LYS A 109 10.68 -8.83 -5.29
N GLU A 110 10.77 -9.42 -6.47
CA GLU A 110 11.22 -8.71 -7.67
C GLU A 110 10.25 -7.59 -8.06
N ARG A 111 8.96 -7.83 -7.88
CA ARG A 111 7.90 -6.88 -8.19
C ARG A 111 7.90 -5.71 -7.22
N GLU A 112 7.93 -6.00 -5.94
CA GLU A 112 7.96 -4.95 -4.92
C GLU A 112 9.26 -4.15 -4.92
N LEU A 113 10.40 -4.79 -5.15
CA LEU A 113 11.68 -4.10 -5.25
C LEU A 113 11.70 -3.03 -6.37
N LYS A 114 10.99 -3.29 -7.50
CA LYS A 114 10.82 -2.28 -8.56
C LYS A 114 10.06 -1.04 -8.09
N VAL A 115 9.21 -1.18 -7.08
CA VAL A 115 8.48 -0.06 -6.48
C VAL A 115 9.35 0.63 -5.44
N TRP A 116 9.85 -0.11 -4.44
CA TRP A 116 10.68 0.42 -3.36
C TRP A 116 11.94 1.10 -3.87
N GLY A 117 12.60 0.52 -4.87
CA GLY A 117 13.84 1.06 -5.46
C GLY A 117 13.67 2.41 -6.16
N ARG A 118 12.46 2.81 -6.52
CA ARG A 118 12.17 4.09 -7.20
C ARG A 118 11.89 5.25 -6.23
N TYR A 119 11.69 4.97 -4.95
CA TYR A 119 11.56 6.02 -3.95
C TYR A 119 12.93 6.60 -3.61
N ASP A 120 12.96 7.92 -3.32
CA ASP A 120 14.17 8.58 -2.82
C ASP A 120 14.49 8.14 -1.41
N TYR A 121 13.45 8.01 -0.57
CA TYR A 121 13.55 7.62 0.83
C TYR A 121 12.44 6.65 1.22
N ILE A 122 12.70 5.84 2.25
CA ILE A 122 11.75 4.88 2.81
C ILE A 122 11.72 5.09 4.31
N ALA A 123 10.56 5.50 4.84
CA ALA A 123 10.37 5.67 6.28
C ALA A 123 9.85 4.37 6.89
N SER A 124 10.44 3.95 8.01
CA SER A 124 10.00 2.80 8.80
C SER A 124 9.53 3.26 10.17
N ILE A 125 8.49 2.61 10.71
CA ILE A 125 7.85 3.01 11.98
C ILE A 125 8.52 2.46 13.22
N SER A 126 9.41 1.47 13.10
CA SER A 126 10.14 0.89 14.22
C SER A 126 11.38 0.14 13.73
N GLU A 127 12.32 -0.12 14.63
CA GLU A 127 13.51 -0.92 14.31
C GLU A 127 13.14 -2.33 13.88
N ASN A 128 12.16 -2.97 14.52
CA ASN A 128 11.71 -4.31 14.15
C ASN A 128 11.18 -4.34 12.72
N VAL A 129 10.33 -3.39 12.34
CA VAL A 129 9.81 -3.26 10.96
C VAL A 129 10.95 -2.99 9.98
N THR A 130 11.93 -2.16 10.35
CA THR A 130 13.14 -1.95 9.53
C THR A 130 13.90 -3.25 9.29
N GLN A 131 14.15 -4.03 10.34
CA GLN A 131 14.91 -5.27 10.25
C GLN A 131 14.19 -6.32 9.39
N THR A 132 12.90 -6.56 9.63
CA THR A 132 12.11 -7.54 8.86
C THR A 132 11.98 -7.14 7.40
N PHE A 133 11.84 -5.85 7.12
CA PHE A 133 11.83 -5.33 5.76
C PHE A 133 13.18 -5.51 5.04
N LEU A 134 14.29 -5.19 5.70
CA LEU A 134 15.63 -5.34 5.13
C LEU A 134 16.08 -6.79 4.97
N GLN A 135 15.49 -7.75 5.69
CA GLN A 135 15.69 -9.18 5.40
C GLN A 135 15.14 -9.56 4.01
N VAL A 136 14.07 -8.91 3.58
CA VAL A 136 13.48 -9.13 2.26
C VAL A 136 14.13 -8.24 1.19
N PHE A 137 14.39 -6.97 1.50
CA PHE A 137 14.90 -5.96 0.56
C PHE A 137 16.21 -5.30 1.03
N PRO A 138 17.31 -6.04 1.17
CA PRO A 138 18.59 -5.46 1.57
C PRO A 138 19.13 -4.41 0.59
N GLU A 139 18.67 -4.46 -0.66
CA GLU A 139 19.06 -3.56 -1.75
C GLU A 139 18.69 -2.10 -1.51
N VAL A 140 17.71 -1.81 -0.63
CA VAL A 140 17.26 -0.44 -0.35
C VAL A 140 17.72 0.09 1.01
N LYS A 141 18.67 -0.56 1.66
CA LYS A 141 19.17 -0.19 2.99
C LYS A 141 19.56 1.28 3.12
N GLU A 142 20.25 1.82 2.13
CA GLU A 142 20.75 3.21 2.14
C GLU A 142 19.62 4.27 2.00
N LYS A 143 18.39 3.85 1.71
CA LYS A 143 17.23 4.73 1.56
C LYS A 143 16.33 4.74 2.78
N ILE A 144 16.52 3.79 3.71
CA ILE A 144 15.61 3.61 4.84
C ILE A 144 16.07 4.43 6.05
N PHE A 145 15.11 5.03 6.74
CA PHE A 145 15.31 5.72 8.00
C PHE A 145 14.12 5.54 8.92
N LEU A 146 14.37 5.61 10.21
CA LEU A 146 13.37 5.41 11.24
C LEU A 146 12.60 6.70 11.48
N ILE A 147 11.28 6.63 11.39
CA ILE A 147 10.34 7.65 11.88
C ILE A 147 9.27 6.93 12.69
N GLU A 148 9.42 6.93 13.99
CA GLU A 148 8.47 6.30 14.88
C GLU A 148 7.11 7.00 14.87
N ASN A 149 6.05 6.25 15.11
CA ASN A 149 4.71 6.82 15.25
C ASN A 149 4.63 7.67 16.52
N ILE A 150 4.20 8.91 16.36
CA ILE A 150 3.99 9.80 17.49
C ILE A 150 2.66 9.42 18.17
N LEU A 151 2.76 8.89 19.38
CA LEU A 151 1.62 8.69 20.28
C LEU A 151 1.63 9.81 21.32
N SER A 152 0.53 10.55 21.41
CA SER A 152 0.33 11.51 22.49
C SER A 152 -0.31 10.79 23.70
N PRO A 153 0.41 10.59 24.83
CA PRO A 153 -0.18 9.98 26.01
C PRO A 153 -1.37 10.79 26.56
N ALA A 154 -1.34 12.12 26.41
CA ALA A 154 -2.45 12.98 26.80
C ALA A 154 -3.71 12.68 25.97
N PHE A 155 -3.58 12.64 24.64
CA PHE A 155 -4.69 12.31 23.74
C PHE A 155 -5.28 10.93 24.03
N VAL A 156 -4.43 9.92 24.26
CA VAL A 156 -4.90 8.56 24.59
C VAL A 156 -5.69 8.56 25.90
N ARG A 157 -5.22 9.28 26.93
CA ARG A 157 -5.92 9.41 28.21
C ARG A 157 -7.26 10.13 28.06
N GLU A 158 -7.32 11.23 27.31
CA GLU A 158 -8.56 11.95 27.03
C GLU A 158 -9.59 11.06 26.34
N GLN A 159 -9.16 10.32 25.32
CA GLN A 159 -10.05 9.39 24.62
C GLN A 159 -10.53 8.24 25.51
N ALA A 160 -9.66 7.70 26.37
CA ALA A 160 -10.02 6.64 27.31
C ALA A 160 -11.08 7.06 28.34
N VAL A 161 -11.12 8.36 28.71
CA VAL A 161 -12.13 8.92 29.59
C VAL A 161 -13.47 9.18 28.89
N LEU A 162 -13.42 9.50 27.58
CA LEU A 162 -14.62 9.79 26.79
C LEU A 162 -15.39 8.52 26.36
N LEU A 163 -14.73 7.39 26.32
CA LEU A 163 -15.33 6.10 25.93
C LEU A 163 -15.44 5.22 27.18
N ASP A 164 -16.63 5.23 27.80
CA ASP A 164 -16.96 4.23 28.81
C ASP A 164 -17.27 2.91 28.13
N VAL A 165 -16.26 2.05 28.02
CA VAL A 165 -16.34 0.72 27.38
C VAL A 165 -16.97 -0.33 28.32
N SER A 166 -17.36 0.07 29.54
CA SER A 166 -17.87 -0.86 30.55
C SER A 166 -19.19 -1.52 30.16
N ASP A 167 -20.00 -0.86 29.33
CA ASP A 167 -21.28 -1.39 28.86
C ASP A 167 -21.17 -2.25 27.59
N GLU A 168 -20.11 -2.11 26.79
CA GLU A 168 -19.93 -2.90 25.55
C GLU A 168 -19.22 -4.24 25.79
N MET A 169 -18.62 -4.45 26.95
CA MET A 169 -17.93 -5.70 27.32
C MET A 169 -18.79 -6.70 28.10
N LYS A 170 -20.08 -6.44 28.24
CA LYS A 170 -21.03 -7.45 28.74
C LYS A 170 -21.48 -8.37 27.60
N ILE A 171 -20.63 -9.37 27.28
CA ILE A 171 -21.02 -10.54 26.51
C ILE A 171 -21.42 -11.64 27.47
#